data_dbf93a5203571404be4e2e0beef93080
#
_entry.id   dbf93a5203571404be4e2e0beef93080
#
_cell.length_a   1.000
_cell.length_b   1.000
_cell.length_c   1.000
_cell.angle_alpha   90.00
_cell.angle_beta   90.00
_cell.angle_gamma   90.00
#
_symmetry.space_group_name_H-M   'P 1'
#
loop_
_entity.id
_entity.type
_entity.pdbx_description
1 polymer ?
#
loop_
_entity_poly.entity_id
_entity_poly.type
_entity_poly.pdbx_seq_one_letter_code
_entity_poly.pdbx_strand_id
1 'polypeptide(L)'
;MRSFASDNYSGVHPEIMQAIISANEDHMSSYGADPVCAEAETLFKEHFGQQAKVFFLTTGTATNTLILRHLCKSWNSVICSQDAHINVDECGSPESMGIKLMLAETENGKITVETIKPLVPSEPDVHRAQPAVVSITQNTELGTLYTVDEIKAICDFAHSKGLFVHMDGARIANAAEALGVSFKEMTVDCGIDVLSFGGTKNGCMCAEAAVFINPEAGENFEYLRKQNMQLISKMRYVGAQFKALLTDELWKRNAAHANSLARKLADKAGKIEGVKITRPVEANGIFAIIPGHAVEKLQARFPFYVWDEQTGEVRWMTSWSTTDEDIENFCAALKELI
;
A
#
# COMPACT_ATOMS: atom_id res chain seq x y z
N MET A 1 3.43 21.98 12.63
CA MET A 1 4.28 21.82 11.44
C MET A 1 3.53 20.91 10.46
N ARG A 2 3.39 21.30 9.22
CA ARG A 2 2.83 20.45 8.15
C ARG A 2 3.96 19.75 7.41
N SER A 3 3.74 18.51 7.00
CA SER A 3 4.74 17.67 6.35
C SER A 3 4.20 17.12 5.03
N PHE A 4 5.07 17.04 4.05
CA PHE A 4 4.83 16.36 2.77
C PHE A 4 5.75 15.14 2.61
N ALA A 5 6.29 14.60 3.72
CA ALA A 5 7.20 13.45 3.69
C ALA A 5 6.43 12.14 3.45
N SER A 6 5.34 11.94 4.17
CA SER A 6 4.54 10.71 4.07
C SER A 6 3.13 10.93 4.60
N ASP A 7 2.16 10.22 4.03
CA ASP A 7 0.80 10.07 4.55
C ASP A 7 0.75 9.42 5.95
N ASN A 8 1.80 8.67 6.34
CA ASN A 8 1.98 8.19 7.72
C ASN A 8 2.17 9.30 8.77
N TYR A 9 2.48 10.53 8.36
CA TYR A 9 2.70 11.64 9.30
C TYR A 9 1.38 12.30 9.74
N SER A 10 0.29 12.00 9.05
CA SER A 10 -1.05 12.45 9.42
C SER A 10 -1.50 11.81 10.72
N GLY A 11 -2.34 12.52 11.47
CA GLY A 11 -3.04 11.94 12.61
C GLY A 11 -4.11 10.94 12.18
N VAL A 12 -4.87 10.47 13.15
CA VAL A 12 -6.03 9.60 12.91
C VAL A 12 -7.21 10.44 12.46
N HIS A 13 -7.97 9.97 11.45
CA HIS A 13 -9.17 10.63 10.99
C HIS A 13 -10.22 10.73 12.11
N PRO A 14 -10.91 11.87 12.30
CA PRO A 14 -11.84 12.06 13.41
C PRO A 14 -12.95 10.99 13.54
N GLU A 15 -13.52 10.54 12.42
CA GLU A 15 -14.54 9.47 12.41
C GLU A 15 -13.94 8.13 12.90
N ILE A 16 -12.71 7.82 12.51
CA ILE A 16 -12.00 6.63 12.97
C ILE A 16 -11.64 6.73 14.46
N MET A 17 -11.18 7.90 14.91
CA MET A 17 -10.91 8.13 16.33
C MET A 17 -12.18 7.95 17.17
N GLN A 18 -13.33 8.45 16.69
CA GLN A 18 -14.61 8.27 17.37
C GLN A 18 -15.02 6.78 17.43
N ALA A 19 -14.76 6.02 16.36
CA ALA A 19 -15.03 4.58 16.37
C ALA A 19 -14.15 3.83 17.38
N ILE A 20 -12.87 4.21 17.52
CA ILE A 20 -11.97 3.67 18.56
C ILE A 20 -12.51 3.98 19.97
N ILE A 21 -12.98 5.21 20.21
CA ILE A 21 -13.56 5.62 21.50
C ILE A 21 -14.82 4.80 21.77
N SER A 22 -15.71 4.64 20.80
CA SER A 22 -16.93 3.84 20.95
C SER A 22 -16.65 2.35 21.19
N ALA A 23 -15.58 1.80 20.62
CA ALA A 23 -15.17 0.44 20.89
C ALA A 23 -14.57 0.22 22.28
N ASN A 24 -14.38 1.29 23.07
CA ASN A 24 -13.84 1.21 24.44
C ASN A 24 -14.91 0.97 25.50
N GLU A 25 -16.12 0.64 25.10
CA GLU A 25 -17.22 0.33 26.01
C GLU A 25 -17.23 -1.16 26.35
N ASP A 26 -17.64 -1.47 27.60
CA ASP A 26 -17.87 -2.81 28.12
C ASP A 26 -16.76 -3.85 27.91
N HIS A 27 -17.03 -5.07 28.33
CA HIS A 27 -16.19 -6.24 28.10
C HIS A 27 -16.61 -6.95 26.82
N MET A 28 -15.64 -7.24 25.96
CA MET A 28 -15.82 -8.00 24.72
C MET A 28 -14.78 -9.12 24.63
N SER A 29 -15.10 -10.16 23.87
CA SER A 29 -14.17 -11.25 23.59
C SER A 29 -12.85 -10.71 23.01
N SER A 30 -11.76 -11.35 23.38
CA SER A 30 -10.40 -10.97 22.92
C SER A 30 -10.03 -11.64 21.61
N TYR A 31 -8.90 -11.19 21.03
CA TYR A 31 -8.25 -11.80 19.88
C TYR A 31 -9.09 -11.82 18.59
N GLY A 32 -9.99 -10.84 18.41
CA GLY A 32 -10.81 -10.70 17.22
C GLY A 32 -12.11 -11.52 17.23
N ALA A 33 -12.43 -12.21 18.34
CA ALA A 33 -13.69 -12.93 18.50
C ALA A 33 -14.83 -12.03 19.03
N ASP A 34 -14.73 -10.72 18.84
CA ASP A 34 -15.68 -9.70 19.25
C ASP A 34 -16.58 -9.27 18.07
N PRO A 35 -17.76 -8.72 18.36
CA PRO A 35 -18.70 -8.32 17.32
C PRO A 35 -18.19 -7.17 16.43
N VAL A 36 -17.31 -6.29 16.95
CA VAL A 36 -16.76 -5.17 16.16
C VAL A 36 -15.84 -5.70 15.05
N CYS A 37 -14.99 -6.68 15.37
CA CYS A 37 -14.18 -7.36 14.36
C CYS A 37 -15.04 -8.11 13.35
N ALA A 38 -16.11 -8.80 13.78
CA ALA A 38 -17.00 -9.52 12.88
C ALA A 38 -17.74 -8.58 11.91
N GLU A 39 -18.17 -7.41 12.37
CA GLU A 39 -18.77 -6.38 11.51
C GLU A 39 -17.77 -5.84 10.49
N ALA A 40 -16.52 -5.57 10.90
CA ALA A 40 -15.46 -5.14 10.01
C ALA A 40 -15.14 -6.22 8.94
N GLU A 41 -15.06 -7.50 9.34
CA GLU A 41 -14.87 -8.61 8.39
C GLU A 41 -16.02 -8.71 7.38
N THR A 42 -17.26 -8.43 7.80
CA THR A 42 -18.42 -8.41 6.90
C THR A 42 -18.27 -7.34 5.83
N LEU A 43 -17.85 -6.12 6.21
CA LEU A 43 -17.59 -5.04 5.26
C LEU A 43 -16.47 -5.41 4.27
N PHE A 44 -15.39 -6.04 4.72
CA PHE A 44 -14.37 -6.56 3.81
C PHE A 44 -14.96 -7.57 2.81
N LYS A 45 -15.81 -8.49 3.26
CA LYS A 45 -16.44 -9.48 2.38
C LYS A 45 -17.40 -8.87 1.35
N GLU A 46 -17.99 -7.72 1.64
CA GLU A 46 -18.78 -6.95 0.66
C GLU A 46 -17.90 -6.44 -0.49
N HIS A 47 -16.67 -6.05 -0.21
CA HIS A 47 -15.72 -5.54 -1.21
C HIS A 47 -14.92 -6.64 -1.93
N PHE A 48 -14.55 -7.72 -1.23
CA PHE A 48 -13.60 -8.72 -1.72
C PHE A 48 -14.21 -10.11 -1.94
N GLY A 49 -15.52 -10.25 -1.75
CA GLY A 49 -16.27 -11.49 -1.95
C GLY A 49 -16.50 -12.25 -0.64
N GLN A 50 -17.66 -12.92 -0.58
CA GLN A 50 -18.15 -13.59 0.63
C GLN A 50 -17.25 -14.72 1.15
N GLN A 51 -16.38 -15.25 0.28
CA GLN A 51 -15.45 -16.34 0.62
C GLN A 51 -14.08 -15.84 1.11
N ALA A 52 -13.81 -14.54 1.00
CA ALA A 52 -12.55 -13.96 1.42
C ALA A 52 -12.30 -14.22 2.91
N LYS A 53 -11.07 -14.63 3.23
CA LYS A 53 -10.59 -14.73 4.62
C LYS A 53 -9.83 -13.46 4.98
N VAL A 54 -10.23 -12.81 6.06
CA VAL A 54 -9.68 -11.53 6.48
C VAL A 54 -8.99 -11.68 7.83
N PHE A 55 -7.74 -11.22 7.90
CA PHE A 55 -6.95 -11.25 9.13
C PHE A 55 -6.40 -9.86 9.42
N PHE A 56 -6.79 -9.28 10.56
CA PHE A 56 -6.28 -7.96 10.96
C PHE A 56 -4.88 -8.06 11.55
N LEU A 57 -4.03 -7.13 11.15
CA LEU A 57 -2.66 -6.94 11.60
C LEU A 57 -2.46 -5.45 11.99
N THR A 58 -1.23 -5.09 12.39
CA THR A 58 -0.94 -3.74 12.89
C THR A 58 0.08 -2.98 12.06
N THR A 59 0.83 -3.65 11.18
CA THR A 59 1.84 -3.00 10.32
C THR A 59 1.85 -3.60 8.92
N GLY A 60 2.09 -2.76 7.89
CA GLY A 60 2.20 -3.20 6.49
C GLY A 60 3.32 -4.21 6.28
N THR A 61 4.51 -3.95 6.86
CA THR A 61 5.66 -4.87 6.80
C THR A 61 5.31 -6.28 7.31
N ALA A 62 4.59 -6.37 8.45
CA ALA A 62 4.17 -7.67 8.95
C ALA A 62 3.14 -8.32 8.01
N THR A 63 2.23 -7.54 7.43
CA THR A 63 1.22 -8.04 6.50
C THR A 63 1.88 -8.63 5.25
N ASN A 64 2.74 -7.88 4.58
CA ASN A 64 3.49 -8.33 3.41
C ASN A 64 4.32 -9.57 3.72
N THR A 65 5.17 -9.48 4.74
CA THR A 65 6.10 -10.56 5.10
C THR A 65 5.38 -11.85 5.44
N LEU A 66 4.30 -11.79 6.24
CA LEU A 66 3.59 -13.00 6.67
C LEU A 66 2.76 -13.62 5.54
N ILE A 67 2.16 -12.82 4.67
CA ILE A 67 1.50 -13.32 3.46
C ILE A 67 2.52 -14.08 2.59
N LEU A 68 3.64 -13.44 2.26
CA LEU A 68 4.67 -14.06 1.43
C LEU A 68 5.26 -15.31 2.08
N ARG A 69 5.53 -15.27 3.40
CA ARG A 69 5.99 -16.44 4.16
C ARG A 69 5.00 -17.58 4.17
N HIS A 70 3.71 -17.27 4.18
CA HIS A 70 2.64 -18.26 4.16
C HIS A 70 2.52 -18.95 2.80
N LEU A 71 2.64 -18.19 1.71
CA LEU A 71 2.55 -18.71 0.35
C LEU A 71 3.82 -19.44 -0.10
N CYS A 72 4.97 -19.18 0.53
CA CYS A 72 6.26 -19.71 0.12
C CYS A 72 6.75 -20.82 1.06
N LYS A 73 7.24 -21.90 0.47
CA LYS A 73 8.12 -22.87 1.13
C LYS A 73 9.56 -22.34 1.14
N SER A 74 10.44 -22.92 1.96
CA SER A 74 11.82 -22.44 2.13
C SER A 74 12.67 -22.44 0.86
N TRP A 75 12.26 -23.14 -0.19
CA TRP A 75 12.93 -23.17 -1.50
C TRP A 75 12.22 -22.34 -2.56
N ASN A 76 11.15 -21.64 -2.19
CA ASN A 76 10.45 -20.77 -3.11
C ASN A 76 11.08 -19.38 -3.17
N SER A 77 10.68 -18.63 -4.19
CA SER A 77 11.00 -17.22 -4.37
C SER A 77 9.77 -16.42 -4.73
N VAL A 78 9.86 -15.12 -4.52
CA VAL A 78 8.85 -14.11 -4.88
C VAL A 78 9.42 -13.24 -5.97
N ILE A 79 8.70 -13.09 -7.08
CA ILE A 79 9.04 -12.14 -8.14
C ILE A 79 8.39 -10.80 -7.80
N CYS A 80 9.17 -9.73 -7.73
CA CYS A 80 8.68 -8.38 -7.46
C CYS A 80 9.47 -7.33 -8.24
N SER A 81 8.99 -6.08 -8.23
CA SER A 81 9.72 -4.91 -8.71
C SER A 81 11.02 -4.73 -7.91
N GLN A 82 12.07 -4.23 -8.55
CA GLN A 82 13.27 -3.77 -7.84
C GLN A 82 12.96 -2.62 -6.87
N ASP A 83 11.93 -1.82 -7.15
CA ASP A 83 11.49 -0.68 -6.35
C ASP A 83 10.50 -1.08 -5.25
N ALA A 84 10.03 -2.35 -5.23
CA ALA A 84 9.01 -2.83 -4.31
C ALA A 84 9.42 -2.62 -2.84
N HIS A 85 8.48 -2.14 -2.01
CA HIS A 85 8.68 -1.87 -0.59
C HIS A 85 9.29 -3.08 0.15
N ILE A 86 8.84 -4.29 -0.20
CA ILE A 86 9.37 -5.54 0.36
C ILE A 86 10.86 -5.77 0.05
N ASN A 87 11.39 -5.15 -1.01
CA ASN A 87 12.80 -5.22 -1.38
C ASN A 87 13.63 -4.10 -0.75
N VAL A 88 13.10 -2.86 -0.72
CA VAL A 88 13.92 -1.68 -0.43
C VAL A 88 13.69 -1.09 0.96
N ASP A 89 12.51 -1.27 1.58
CA ASP A 89 12.10 -0.50 2.76
C ASP A 89 11.46 -1.34 3.88
N GLU A 90 11.71 -2.66 3.90
CA GLU A 90 11.28 -3.56 4.97
C GLU A 90 12.45 -4.21 5.73
N CYS A 91 13.65 -3.63 5.61
CA CYS A 91 14.85 -4.06 6.35
C CYS A 91 15.18 -5.55 6.20
N GLY A 92 14.94 -6.13 5.00
CA GLY A 92 15.15 -7.56 4.75
C GLY A 92 14.17 -8.47 5.51
N SER A 93 12.97 -7.98 5.82
CA SER A 93 11.96 -8.75 6.55
C SER A 93 11.54 -10.04 5.82
N PRO A 94 11.25 -10.03 4.51
CA PRO A 94 10.97 -11.26 3.77
C PRO A 94 12.14 -12.26 3.80
N GLU A 95 13.37 -11.78 3.58
CA GLU A 95 14.57 -12.61 3.59
C GLU A 95 14.84 -13.22 4.95
N SER A 96 14.55 -12.47 6.03
CA SER A 96 14.68 -12.98 7.42
C SER A 96 13.75 -14.16 7.69
N MET A 97 12.64 -14.27 6.96
CA MET A 97 11.71 -15.40 7.01
C MET A 97 12.06 -16.52 6.02
N GLY A 98 13.24 -16.43 5.37
CA GLY A 98 13.72 -17.43 4.43
C GLY A 98 13.13 -17.32 3.03
N ILE A 99 12.63 -16.16 2.65
CA ILE A 99 12.08 -15.86 1.32
C ILE A 99 13.19 -15.29 0.45
N LYS A 100 13.36 -15.80 -0.76
CA LYS A 100 14.22 -15.20 -1.77
C LYS A 100 13.39 -14.26 -2.65
N LEU A 101 13.81 -13.01 -2.78
CA LEU A 101 13.27 -12.08 -3.77
C LEU A 101 14.00 -12.25 -5.11
N MET A 102 13.25 -12.23 -6.20
CA MET A 102 13.74 -12.20 -7.58
C MET A 102 13.23 -10.91 -8.22
N LEU A 103 14.15 -10.01 -8.51
CA LEU A 103 13.83 -8.67 -8.95
C LEU A 103 13.60 -8.64 -10.46
N ALA A 104 12.42 -8.21 -10.87
CA ALA A 104 12.07 -7.93 -12.24
C ALA A 104 12.43 -6.49 -12.61
N GLU A 105 12.91 -6.28 -13.83
CA GLU A 105 13.11 -4.93 -14.37
C GLU A 105 11.78 -4.18 -14.44
N THR A 106 11.83 -2.88 -14.20
CA THR A 106 10.63 -2.04 -14.15
C THR A 106 10.72 -0.86 -15.11
N GLU A 107 9.58 -0.47 -15.61
CA GLU A 107 9.38 0.85 -16.19
C GLU A 107 8.39 1.61 -15.32
N ASN A 108 8.81 2.74 -14.78
CA ASN A 108 7.99 3.55 -13.86
C ASN A 108 7.47 2.78 -12.63
N GLY A 109 8.26 1.84 -12.09
CA GLY A 109 7.91 1.04 -10.91
C GLY A 109 7.00 -0.15 -11.19
N LYS A 110 6.53 -0.34 -12.43
CA LYS A 110 5.66 -1.44 -12.82
C LYS A 110 6.45 -2.60 -13.44
N ILE A 111 6.13 -3.82 -13.03
CA ILE A 111 6.55 -5.05 -13.71
C ILE A 111 5.47 -5.45 -14.72
N THR A 112 5.87 -6.13 -15.78
CA THR A 112 4.97 -6.61 -16.83
C THR A 112 5.14 -8.11 -17.05
N VAL A 113 4.26 -8.73 -17.83
CA VAL A 113 4.41 -10.13 -18.21
C VAL A 113 5.77 -10.39 -18.87
N GLU A 114 6.26 -9.44 -19.69
CA GLU A 114 7.53 -9.51 -20.39
C GLU A 114 8.73 -9.52 -19.42
N THR A 115 8.65 -8.73 -18.34
CA THR A 115 9.73 -8.67 -17.32
C THR A 115 9.65 -9.79 -16.29
N ILE A 116 8.46 -10.37 -16.07
CA ILE A 116 8.26 -11.54 -15.19
C ILE A 116 8.69 -12.83 -15.88
N LYS A 117 8.35 -13.00 -17.17
CA LYS A 117 8.55 -14.26 -17.91
C LYS A 117 9.97 -14.82 -17.87
N PRO A 118 11.06 -14.03 -17.99
CA PRO A 118 12.43 -14.54 -17.90
C PRO A 118 12.81 -15.11 -16.54
N LEU A 119 12.08 -14.73 -15.48
CA LEU A 119 12.31 -15.19 -14.10
C LEU A 119 11.56 -16.49 -13.77
N VAL A 120 10.64 -16.92 -14.64
CA VAL A 120 9.88 -18.15 -14.48
C VAL A 120 10.51 -19.24 -15.34
N PRO A 121 11.16 -20.28 -14.76
CA PRO A 121 11.77 -21.34 -15.53
C PRO A 121 10.73 -22.15 -16.31
N SER A 122 11.10 -22.64 -17.49
CA SER A 122 10.25 -23.52 -18.29
C SER A 122 10.03 -24.88 -17.64
N GLU A 123 11.04 -25.37 -16.92
CA GLU A 123 11.03 -26.63 -16.17
C GLU A 123 11.61 -26.42 -14.77
N PRO A 124 11.11 -27.15 -13.76
CA PRO A 124 11.66 -27.11 -12.41
C PRO A 124 13.14 -27.49 -12.39
N ASP A 125 13.96 -26.74 -11.64
CA ASP A 125 15.38 -26.99 -11.47
C ASP A 125 15.70 -27.06 -9.96
N VAL A 126 16.11 -28.23 -9.47
CA VAL A 126 16.43 -28.46 -8.05
C VAL A 126 17.61 -27.62 -7.53
N HIS A 127 18.42 -27.06 -8.43
CA HIS A 127 19.55 -26.20 -8.08
C HIS A 127 19.17 -24.73 -7.88
N ARG A 128 17.92 -24.36 -8.15
CA ARG A 128 17.44 -22.97 -8.11
C ARG A 128 16.21 -22.82 -7.25
N ALA A 129 16.05 -21.64 -6.63
CA ALA A 129 14.80 -21.29 -5.98
C ALA A 129 13.67 -21.24 -7.03
N GLN A 130 12.53 -21.81 -6.68
CA GLN A 130 11.38 -21.90 -7.58
C GLN A 130 10.41 -20.77 -7.28
N PRO A 131 10.04 -19.91 -8.24
CA PRO A 131 9.01 -18.91 -8.06
C PRO A 131 7.69 -19.53 -7.56
N ALA A 132 7.05 -18.89 -6.60
CA ALA A 132 5.73 -19.28 -6.11
C ALA A 132 4.74 -18.11 -6.11
N VAL A 133 5.26 -16.88 -6.07
CA VAL A 133 4.43 -15.66 -5.97
C VAL A 133 4.97 -14.61 -6.92
N VAL A 134 4.07 -13.89 -7.57
CA VAL A 134 4.31 -12.58 -8.18
C VAL A 134 3.71 -11.54 -7.26
N SER A 135 4.51 -10.56 -6.84
CA SER A 135 4.08 -9.46 -5.96
C SER A 135 4.12 -8.14 -6.70
N ILE A 136 2.99 -7.43 -6.75
CA ILE A 136 2.85 -6.08 -7.31
C ILE A 136 2.42 -5.10 -6.21
N THR A 137 2.70 -3.82 -6.40
CA THR A 137 2.29 -2.75 -5.46
C THR A 137 1.30 -1.79 -6.11
N GLN A 138 0.18 -1.51 -5.47
CA GLN A 138 -0.87 -0.62 -5.99
C GLN A 138 -1.24 0.45 -4.95
N ASN A 139 -0.95 1.74 -5.20
CA ASN A 139 -0.10 2.28 -6.29
C ASN A 139 1.39 1.98 -6.02
N THR A 140 2.19 1.98 -7.10
CA THR A 140 3.62 1.70 -6.99
C THR A 140 4.35 2.71 -6.11
N GLU A 141 5.56 2.39 -5.70
CA GLU A 141 6.43 3.25 -4.90
C GLU A 141 6.80 4.54 -5.64
N LEU A 142 6.75 4.49 -6.98
CA LEU A 142 6.98 5.64 -7.85
C LEU A 142 5.69 6.43 -8.17
N GLY A 143 4.58 6.11 -7.48
CA GLY A 143 3.31 6.82 -7.58
C GLY A 143 2.48 6.53 -8.83
N THR A 144 2.88 5.56 -9.64
CA THR A 144 2.15 5.12 -10.84
C THR A 144 1.10 4.07 -10.50
N LEU A 145 0.13 3.89 -11.40
CA LEU A 145 -0.96 2.96 -11.23
C LEU A 145 -0.91 1.83 -12.27
N TYR A 146 -1.10 0.60 -11.81
CA TYR A 146 -1.50 -0.47 -12.72
C TYR A 146 -2.96 -0.27 -13.12
N THR A 147 -3.25 -0.33 -14.41
CA THR A 147 -4.63 -0.44 -14.90
C THR A 147 -5.22 -1.82 -14.58
N VAL A 148 -6.53 -1.94 -14.61
CA VAL A 148 -7.22 -3.23 -14.43
C VAL A 148 -6.73 -4.27 -15.43
N ASP A 149 -6.52 -3.88 -16.69
CA ASP A 149 -6.03 -4.78 -17.75
C ASP A 149 -4.59 -5.23 -17.49
N GLU A 150 -3.70 -4.35 -17.01
CA GLU A 150 -2.32 -4.72 -16.65
C GLU A 150 -2.30 -5.71 -15.48
N ILE A 151 -3.11 -5.47 -14.43
CA ILE A 151 -3.24 -6.40 -13.29
C ILE A 151 -3.74 -7.75 -13.77
N LYS A 152 -4.81 -7.75 -14.58
CA LYS A 152 -5.38 -8.98 -15.12
C LYS A 152 -4.39 -9.77 -15.96
N ALA A 153 -3.64 -9.12 -16.83
CA ALA A 153 -2.62 -9.77 -17.65
C ALA A 153 -1.53 -10.46 -16.80
N ILE A 154 -1.10 -9.81 -15.72
CA ILE A 154 -0.14 -10.39 -14.76
C ILE A 154 -0.75 -11.59 -14.05
N CYS A 155 -2.00 -11.49 -13.57
CA CYS A 155 -2.70 -12.60 -12.91
C CYS A 155 -2.88 -13.80 -13.85
N ASP A 156 -3.38 -13.58 -15.06
CA ASP A 156 -3.59 -14.63 -16.07
C ASP A 156 -2.26 -15.35 -16.39
N PHE A 157 -1.16 -14.59 -16.54
CA PHE A 157 0.16 -15.18 -16.76
C PHE A 157 0.65 -15.98 -15.55
N ALA A 158 0.61 -15.40 -14.34
CA ALA A 158 1.07 -16.03 -13.12
C ALA A 158 0.30 -17.36 -12.86
N HIS A 159 -1.02 -17.33 -12.97
CA HIS A 159 -1.87 -18.51 -12.79
C HIS A 159 -1.60 -19.59 -13.86
N SER A 160 -1.30 -19.19 -15.11
CA SER A 160 -0.88 -20.15 -16.15
C SER A 160 0.40 -20.93 -15.80
N LYS A 161 1.17 -20.40 -14.83
CA LYS A 161 2.41 -20.98 -14.32
C LYS A 161 2.26 -21.59 -12.92
N GLY A 162 1.06 -21.60 -12.36
CA GLY A 162 0.77 -22.10 -11.01
C GLY A 162 1.34 -21.21 -9.90
N LEU A 163 1.55 -19.92 -10.19
CA LEU A 163 2.04 -18.93 -9.21
C LEU A 163 0.85 -18.18 -8.61
N PHE A 164 0.94 -17.82 -7.32
CA PHE A 164 0.02 -16.89 -6.68
C PHE A 164 0.34 -15.45 -7.06
N VAL A 165 -0.66 -14.56 -6.98
CA VAL A 165 -0.46 -13.12 -7.12
C VAL A 165 -0.80 -12.41 -5.81
N HIS A 166 0.21 -11.76 -5.24
CA HIS A 166 0.08 -10.86 -4.09
C HIS A 166 0.04 -9.42 -4.57
N MET A 167 -0.87 -8.63 -3.98
CA MET A 167 -0.90 -7.18 -4.16
C MET A 167 -0.59 -6.48 -2.83
N ASP A 168 0.50 -5.71 -2.78
CA ASP A 168 0.69 -4.71 -1.73
C ASP A 168 -0.26 -3.53 -2.02
N GLY A 169 -1.29 -3.42 -1.21
CA GLY A 169 -2.33 -2.39 -1.28
C GLY A 169 -2.20 -1.35 -0.18
N ALA A 170 -0.96 -0.99 0.23
CA ALA A 170 -0.73 0.04 1.24
C ALA A 170 -1.43 1.38 0.92
N ARG A 171 -1.68 1.64 -0.38
CA ARG A 171 -2.44 2.80 -0.88
C ARG A 171 -3.53 2.41 -1.89
N ILE A 172 -4.09 1.23 -1.75
CA ILE A 172 -5.14 0.72 -2.67
C ILE A 172 -6.35 1.65 -2.77
N ALA A 173 -6.69 2.35 -1.68
CA ALA A 173 -7.76 3.35 -1.67
C ALA A 173 -7.49 4.50 -2.66
N ASN A 174 -6.25 5.04 -2.67
CA ASN A 174 -5.85 6.09 -3.59
C ASN A 174 -5.88 5.60 -5.04
N ALA A 175 -5.45 4.37 -5.29
CA ALA A 175 -5.46 3.78 -6.62
C ALA A 175 -6.89 3.53 -7.13
N ALA A 176 -7.77 2.95 -6.31
CA ALA A 176 -9.16 2.68 -6.69
C ALA A 176 -9.93 3.97 -7.01
N GLU A 177 -9.74 5.01 -6.19
CA GLU A 177 -10.34 6.34 -6.44
C GLU A 177 -9.83 6.96 -7.72
N ALA A 178 -8.51 6.95 -7.93
CA ALA A 178 -7.90 7.57 -9.11
C ALA A 178 -8.28 6.88 -10.41
N LEU A 179 -8.42 5.55 -10.40
CA LEU A 179 -8.88 4.77 -11.56
C LEU A 179 -10.40 4.81 -11.75
N GLY A 180 -11.16 5.27 -10.74
CA GLY A 180 -12.62 5.28 -10.77
C GLY A 180 -13.24 3.88 -10.73
N VAL A 181 -12.57 2.91 -10.11
CA VAL A 181 -13.01 1.51 -10.00
C VAL A 181 -13.24 1.09 -8.55
N SER A 182 -14.00 0.03 -8.34
CA SER A 182 -14.15 -0.60 -7.02
C SER A 182 -12.92 -1.45 -6.66
N PHE A 183 -12.75 -1.75 -5.37
CA PHE A 183 -11.74 -2.73 -4.94
C PHE A 183 -11.94 -4.08 -5.62
N LYS A 184 -13.20 -4.51 -5.80
CA LYS A 184 -13.54 -5.76 -6.45
C LYS A 184 -13.03 -5.82 -7.89
N GLU A 185 -13.28 -4.79 -8.69
CA GLU A 185 -12.83 -4.73 -10.09
C GLU A 185 -11.31 -4.77 -10.22
N MET A 186 -10.60 -4.12 -9.27
CA MET A 186 -9.14 -4.05 -9.29
C MET A 186 -8.45 -5.29 -8.70
N THR A 187 -9.16 -6.13 -7.96
CA THR A 187 -8.56 -7.29 -7.26
C THR A 187 -9.25 -8.60 -7.63
N VAL A 188 -10.48 -8.81 -7.18
CA VAL A 188 -11.23 -10.08 -7.36
C VAL A 188 -11.39 -10.41 -8.84
N ASP A 189 -11.87 -9.44 -9.62
CA ASP A 189 -12.19 -9.63 -11.04
C ASP A 189 -10.91 -9.73 -11.91
N CYS A 190 -9.77 -9.26 -11.39
CA CYS A 190 -8.45 -9.43 -12.01
C CYS A 190 -7.79 -10.76 -11.68
N GLY A 191 -8.17 -11.42 -10.58
CA GLY A 191 -7.57 -12.68 -10.14
C GLY A 191 -6.45 -12.52 -9.11
N ILE A 192 -6.43 -11.44 -8.32
CA ILE A 192 -5.53 -11.33 -7.16
C ILE A 192 -5.88 -12.41 -6.13
N ASP A 193 -4.89 -13.20 -5.70
CA ASP A 193 -5.08 -14.24 -4.68
C ASP A 193 -5.11 -13.66 -3.27
N VAL A 194 -4.21 -12.72 -2.98
CA VAL A 194 -4.10 -12.13 -1.65
C VAL A 194 -3.68 -10.66 -1.72
N LEU A 195 -4.28 -9.87 -0.85
CA LEU A 195 -4.06 -8.42 -0.76
C LEU A 195 -3.55 -8.05 0.64
N SER A 196 -2.49 -7.27 0.72
CA SER A 196 -2.15 -6.47 1.89
C SER A 196 -2.97 -5.18 1.85
N PHE A 197 -4.07 -5.11 2.61
CA PHE A 197 -4.92 -3.92 2.63
C PHE A 197 -4.44 -2.93 3.66
N GLY A 198 -4.01 -1.73 3.22
CA GLY A 198 -3.52 -0.67 4.08
C GLY A 198 -4.61 0.31 4.52
N GLY A 199 -4.88 0.38 5.84
CA GLY A 199 -5.75 1.39 6.43
C GLY A 199 -4.98 2.58 7.03
N THR A 200 -3.78 2.35 7.52
CA THR A 200 -2.99 3.35 8.27
C THR A 200 -2.74 4.61 7.46
N LYS A 201 -2.33 4.49 6.20
CA LYS A 201 -2.05 5.64 5.33
C LYS A 201 -3.31 6.37 4.86
N ASN A 202 -4.49 5.77 5.06
CA ASN A 202 -5.78 6.34 4.68
C ASN A 202 -6.60 6.82 5.90
N GLY A 203 -5.94 7.19 7.00
CA GLY A 203 -6.54 7.81 8.17
C GLY A 203 -6.70 6.92 9.39
N CYS A 204 -6.36 5.63 9.32
CA CYS A 204 -6.31 4.77 10.51
C CYS A 204 -5.08 5.06 11.37
N MET A 205 -5.14 4.62 12.64
CA MET A 205 -4.02 4.71 13.60
C MET A 205 -2.97 3.63 13.33
N CYS A 206 -3.40 2.37 13.23
CA CYS A 206 -2.58 1.19 13.02
C CYS A 206 -3.49 0.02 12.60
N ALA A 207 -3.95 0.01 11.37
CA ALA A 207 -4.88 -1.00 10.88
C ALA A 207 -4.45 -1.47 9.49
N GLU A 208 -4.05 -2.72 9.42
CA GLU A 208 -3.67 -3.44 8.21
C GLU A 208 -4.44 -4.77 8.15
N ALA A 209 -4.71 -5.28 6.97
CA ALA A 209 -5.38 -6.55 6.82
C ALA A 209 -4.73 -7.42 5.73
N ALA A 210 -4.51 -8.69 6.04
CA ALA A 210 -4.28 -9.71 5.04
C ALA A 210 -5.65 -10.22 4.56
N VAL A 211 -5.96 -9.98 3.28
CA VAL A 211 -7.23 -10.37 2.67
C VAL A 211 -6.95 -11.45 1.63
N PHE A 212 -7.20 -12.69 2.00
CA PHE A 212 -7.10 -13.83 1.10
C PHE A 212 -8.39 -13.93 0.28
N ILE A 213 -8.34 -13.41 -0.93
CA ILE A 213 -9.43 -13.45 -1.91
C ILE A 213 -9.63 -14.88 -2.40
N ASN A 214 -8.50 -15.57 -2.66
CA ASN A 214 -8.46 -17.01 -2.82
C ASN A 214 -8.47 -17.67 -1.41
N PRO A 215 -9.59 -18.25 -0.95
CA PRO A 215 -9.70 -18.74 0.42
C PRO A 215 -8.78 -19.93 0.73
N GLU A 216 -8.41 -20.73 -0.29
CA GLU A 216 -7.49 -21.86 -0.12
C GLU A 216 -6.07 -21.37 0.20
N ALA A 217 -5.66 -20.26 -0.41
CA ALA A 217 -4.37 -19.63 -0.11
C ALA A 217 -4.25 -19.11 1.34
N GLY A 218 -5.37 -18.89 2.03
CA GLY A 218 -5.42 -18.38 3.40
C GLY A 218 -5.63 -19.45 4.49
N GLU A 219 -5.52 -20.75 4.16
CA GLU A 219 -5.70 -21.80 5.16
C GLU A 219 -4.57 -21.82 6.19
N ASN A 220 -4.94 -21.85 7.49
CA ASN A 220 -4.00 -21.84 8.62
C ASN A 220 -3.15 -20.57 8.79
N PHE A 221 -3.46 -19.47 8.12
CA PHE A 221 -2.73 -18.21 8.29
C PHE A 221 -2.86 -17.64 9.71
N GLU A 222 -3.95 -17.90 10.42
CA GLU A 222 -4.17 -17.51 11.81
C GLU A 222 -3.06 -18.00 12.76
N TYR A 223 -2.49 -19.18 12.52
CA TYR A 223 -1.38 -19.69 13.33
C TYR A 223 -0.09 -18.91 13.09
N LEU A 224 0.21 -18.60 11.81
CA LEU A 224 1.37 -17.80 11.45
C LEU A 224 1.26 -16.38 11.99
N ARG A 225 0.07 -15.77 11.89
CA ARG A 225 -0.23 -14.46 12.48
C ARG A 225 0.01 -14.46 13.98
N LYS A 226 -0.48 -15.47 14.70
CA LYS A 226 -0.27 -15.59 16.16
C LYS A 226 1.20 -15.81 16.51
N GLN A 227 1.88 -16.71 15.80
CA GLN A 227 3.29 -17.04 16.02
C GLN A 227 4.19 -15.80 15.86
N ASN A 228 3.85 -14.90 14.94
CA ASN A 228 4.57 -13.67 14.66
C ASN A 228 3.99 -12.44 15.36
N MET A 229 3.30 -12.63 16.49
CA MET A 229 2.87 -11.58 17.43
C MET A 229 1.89 -10.54 16.85
N GLN A 230 1.27 -10.82 15.70
CA GLN A 230 0.32 -9.92 15.05
C GLN A 230 -1.14 -10.13 15.50
N LEU A 231 -1.42 -11.13 16.32
CA LEU A 231 -2.72 -11.31 16.96
C LEU A 231 -2.73 -10.64 18.33
N ILE A 232 -3.08 -9.36 18.36
CA ILE A 232 -3.18 -8.59 19.61
C ILE A 232 -4.45 -8.94 20.39
N SER A 233 -4.39 -8.85 21.73
CA SER A 233 -5.52 -9.24 22.58
C SER A 233 -6.76 -8.34 22.41
N LYS A 234 -6.55 -7.05 22.21
CA LYS A 234 -7.64 -6.06 22.04
C LYS A 234 -7.82 -5.72 20.55
N MET A 235 -8.05 -6.76 19.72
CA MET A 235 -8.19 -6.60 18.27
C MET A 235 -9.39 -5.72 17.88
N ARG A 236 -10.40 -5.61 18.75
CA ARG A 236 -11.58 -4.77 18.53
C ARG A 236 -11.25 -3.32 18.13
N TYR A 237 -10.10 -2.79 18.60
CA TYR A 237 -9.70 -1.42 18.21
C TYR A 237 -9.20 -1.35 16.77
N VAL A 238 -8.61 -2.42 16.24
CA VAL A 238 -8.28 -2.52 14.80
C VAL A 238 -9.56 -2.71 13.99
N GLY A 239 -10.45 -3.60 14.43
CA GLY A 239 -11.76 -3.81 13.80
C GLY A 239 -12.58 -2.53 13.71
N ALA A 240 -12.62 -1.73 14.79
CA ALA A 240 -13.35 -0.46 14.83
C ALA A 240 -12.83 0.55 13.79
N GLN A 241 -11.53 0.60 13.58
CA GLN A 241 -10.90 1.47 12.57
C GLN A 241 -11.36 1.05 11.17
N PHE A 242 -11.28 -0.23 10.84
CA PHE A 242 -11.73 -0.72 9.54
C PHE A 242 -13.24 -0.58 9.35
N LYS A 243 -14.03 -0.83 10.38
CA LYS A 243 -15.47 -0.59 10.33
C LYS A 243 -15.76 0.85 9.92
N ALA A 244 -15.13 1.84 10.57
CA ALA A 244 -15.32 3.25 10.23
C ALA A 244 -14.79 3.57 8.84
N LEU A 245 -13.61 3.05 8.48
CA LEU A 245 -12.97 3.34 7.18
C LEU A 245 -13.82 2.84 6.00
N LEU A 246 -14.45 1.65 6.14
CA LEU A 246 -15.23 1.04 5.06
C LEU A 246 -16.71 1.47 5.07
N THR A 247 -17.21 2.07 6.16
CA THR A 247 -18.56 2.60 6.23
C THR A 247 -18.65 3.95 5.50
N ASP A 248 -19.77 4.19 4.81
CA ASP A 248 -20.08 5.45 4.12
C ASP A 248 -18.95 5.95 3.19
N GLU A 249 -18.22 5.02 2.59
CA GLU A 249 -17.10 5.30 1.67
C GLU A 249 -16.04 6.26 2.24
N LEU A 250 -15.78 6.24 3.55
CA LEU A 250 -14.77 7.12 4.16
C LEU A 250 -13.41 6.94 3.52
N TRP A 251 -13.03 5.69 3.20
CA TRP A 251 -11.78 5.38 2.48
C TRP A 251 -11.66 6.15 1.16
N LYS A 252 -12.77 6.28 0.41
CA LYS A 252 -12.81 6.96 -0.88
C LYS A 252 -12.77 8.48 -0.73
N ARG A 253 -13.50 9.02 0.26
CA ARG A 253 -13.45 10.46 0.58
C ARG A 253 -12.04 10.90 0.96
N ASN A 254 -11.34 10.12 1.78
CA ASN A 254 -9.96 10.37 2.18
C ASN A 254 -9.00 10.30 0.99
N ALA A 255 -9.14 9.28 0.14
CA ALA A 255 -8.34 9.11 -1.06
C ALA A 255 -8.57 10.24 -2.08
N ALA A 256 -9.83 10.57 -2.37
CA ALA A 256 -10.20 11.64 -3.31
C ALA A 256 -9.62 12.99 -2.87
N HIS A 257 -9.70 13.30 -1.57
CA HIS A 257 -9.09 14.49 -1.01
C HIS A 257 -7.58 14.52 -1.21
N ALA A 258 -6.87 13.45 -0.81
CA ALA A 258 -5.42 13.36 -0.96
C ALA A 258 -4.99 13.47 -2.43
N ASN A 259 -5.62 12.70 -3.34
CA ASN A 259 -5.29 12.70 -4.76
C ASN A 259 -5.55 14.07 -5.42
N SER A 260 -6.65 14.74 -5.06
CA SER A 260 -6.98 16.06 -5.60
C SER A 260 -5.95 17.11 -5.20
N LEU A 261 -5.48 17.08 -3.95
CA LEU A 261 -4.48 18.02 -3.46
C LEU A 261 -3.09 17.72 -4.00
N ALA A 262 -2.76 16.46 -4.31
CA ALA A 262 -1.52 16.13 -5.01
C ALA A 262 -1.49 16.76 -6.41
N ARG A 263 -2.56 16.59 -7.18
CA ARG A 263 -2.69 17.25 -8.51
C ARG A 263 -2.59 18.76 -8.40
N LYS A 264 -3.30 19.36 -7.42
CA LYS A 264 -3.26 20.81 -7.17
C LYS A 264 -1.85 21.30 -6.82
N LEU A 265 -1.12 20.57 -5.95
CA LEU A 265 0.26 20.91 -5.59
C LEU A 265 1.18 20.84 -6.80
N ALA A 266 1.11 19.77 -7.58
CA ALA A 266 1.91 19.60 -8.79
C ALA A 266 1.65 20.70 -9.83
N ASP A 267 0.38 21.03 -10.07
CA ASP A 267 -0.02 22.10 -11.00
C ASP A 267 0.49 23.49 -10.58
N LYS A 268 0.48 23.78 -9.29
CA LYS A 268 0.99 25.05 -8.76
C LYS A 268 2.51 25.11 -8.73
N ALA A 269 3.15 24.07 -8.19
CA ALA A 269 4.60 24.00 -8.10
C ALA A 269 5.26 23.97 -9.48
N GLY A 270 4.70 23.22 -10.43
CA GLY A 270 5.22 23.14 -11.80
C GLY A 270 5.16 24.45 -12.62
N LYS A 271 4.46 25.47 -12.10
CA LYS A 271 4.46 26.83 -12.68
C LYS A 271 5.56 27.74 -12.12
N ILE A 272 6.27 27.27 -11.08
CA ILE A 272 7.38 28.01 -10.49
C ILE A 272 8.63 27.72 -11.32
N GLU A 273 9.30 28.79 -11.79
CA GLU A 273 10.54 28.67 -12.56
C GLU A 273 11.59 27.89 -11.74
N GLY A 274 12.26 26.92 -12.37
CA GLY A 274 13.23 26.05 -11.69
C GLY A 274 12.63 24.79 -11.07
N VAL A 275 11.30 24.60 -11.07
CA VAL A 275 10.64 23.36 -10.62
C VAL A 275 10.26 22.51 -11.83
N LYS A 276 10.63 21.24 -11.79
CA LYS A 276 10.23 20.24 -12.79
C LYS A 276 9.51 19.08 -12.12
N ILE A 277 8.24 18.88 -12.43
CA ILE A 277 7.52 17.64 -12.09
C ILE A 277 8.06 16.55 -13.01
N THR A 278 8.59 15.48 -12.44
CA THR A 278 9.36 14.46 -13.16
C THR A 278 8.50 13.30 -13.65
N ARG A 279 7.34 13.07 -13.00
CA ARG A 279 6.45 11.94 -13.28
C ARG A 279 5.00 12.41 -13.33
N PRO A 280 4.09 11.70 -14.03
CA PRO A 280 2.66 11.90 -13.90
C PRO A 280 2.20 11.75 -12.44
N VAL A 281 1.28 12.62 -12.00
CA VAL A 281 0.69 12.53 -10.65
C VAL A 281 -0.61 11.75 -10.74
N GLU A 282 -0.50 10.43 -10.59
CA GLU A 282 -1.63 9.53 -10.77
C GLU A 282 -2.40 9.28 -9.45
N ALA A 283 -1.72 9.42 -8.30
CA ALA A 283 -2.30 9.29 -6.97
C ALA A 283 -1.87 10.45 -6.06
N ASN A 284 -1.53 10.18 -4.78
CA ASN A 284 -1.19 11.21 -3.78
C ASN A 284 0.31 11.52 -3.66
N GLY A 285 1.17 10.93 -4.49
CA GLY A 285 2.61 11.16 -4.54
C GLY A 285 3.02 12.07 -5.71
N ILE A 286 3.90 13.03 -5.45
CA ILE A 286 4.45 13.97 -6.45
C ILE A 286 5.97 13.82 -6.43
N PHE A 287 6.57 13.61 -7.60
CA PHE A 287 8.00 13.58 -7.79
C PHE A 287 8.44 14.83 -8.54
N ALA A 288 9.47 15.50 -8.04
CA ALA A 288 9.92 16.76 -8.60
C ALA A 288 11.44 16.93 -8.45
N ILE A 289 12.01 17.75 -9.32
CA ILE A 289 13.34 18.32 -9.15
C ILE A 289 13.18 19.81 -8.88
N ILE A 290 13.85 20.29 -7.84
CA ILE A 290 13.93 21.70 -7.46
C ILE A 290 15.41 22.11 -7.33
N PRO A 291 15.76 23.41 -7.40
CA PRO A 291 17.14 23.84 -7.20
C PRO A 291 17.73 23.35 -5.87
N GLY A 292 18.91 22.73 -5.91
CA GLY A 292 19.49 22.07 -4.73
C GLY A 292 19.66 23.00 -3.52
N HIS A 293 19.92 24.30 -3.74
CA HIS A 293 20.05 25.29 -2.65
C HIS A 293 18.75 25.56 -1.88
N ALA A 294 17.58 25.20 -2.49
CA ALA A 294 16.27 25.35 -1.88
C ALA A 294 15.85 24.13 -1.06
N VAL A 295 16.42 22.93 -1.33
CA VAL A 295 15.97 21.66 -0.73
C VAL A 295 16.00 21.71 0.79
N GLU A 296 17.17 21.90 1.40
CA GLU A 296 17.31 21.91 2.86
C GLU A 296 16.46 23.00 3.55
N LYS A 297 16.40 24.17 2.94
CA LYS A 297 15.64 25.32 3.48
C LYS A 297 14.13 25.05 3.45
N LEU A 298 13.64 24.41 2.37
CA LEU A 298 12.24 24.04 2.25
C LEU A 298 11.91 22.89 3.19
N GLN A 299 12.77 21.87 3.31
CA GLN A 299 12.62 20.75 4.26
C GLN A 299 12.54 21.22 5.71
N ALA A 300 13.27 22.28 6.09
CA ALA A 300 13.21 22.87 7.43
C ALA A 300 11.82 23.46 7.75
N ARG A 301 11.06 23.90 6.73
CA ARG A 301 9.70 24.46 6.87
C ARG A 301 8.63 23.41 6.67
N PHE A 302 8.82 22.53 5.69
CA PHE A 302 7.89 21.48 5.27
C PHE A 302 8.69 20.20 5.00
N PRO A 303 8.81 19.25 5.96
CA PRO A 303 9.55 18.02 5.76
C PRO A 303 9.04 17.22 4.55
N PHE A 304 9.97 16.74 3.72
CA PHE A 304 9.75 15.80 2.61
C PHE A 304 11.03 14.99 2.37
N TYR A 305 10.96 13.94 1.57
CA TYR A 305 12.12 13.10 1.27
C TYR A 305 12.85 13.55 0.00
N VAL A 306 14.19 13.52 0.03
CA VAL A 306 14.99 13.39 -1.19
C VAL A 306 14.86 11.92 -1.61
N TRP A 307 14.30 11.71 -2.78
CA TRP A 307 14.00 10.36 -3.27
C TRP A 307 15.21 9.73 -3.96
N ASP A 308 15.92 10.52 -4.73
CA ASP A 308 17.14 10.11 -5.41
C ASP A 308 18.20 11.22 -5.28
N GLU A 309 19.26 10.90 -4.54
CA GLU A 309 20.37 11.84 -4.28
C GLU A 309 21.19 12.12 -5.55
N GLN A 310 21.22 11.18 -6.53
CA GLN A 310 22.02 11.36 -7.73
C GLN A 310 21.36 12.35 -8.69
N THR A 311 20.06 12.27 -8.83
CA THR A 311 19.29 13.18 -9.71
C THR A 311 18.79 14.41 -8.98
N GLY A 312 18.80 14.42 -7.65
CA GLY A 312 18.18 15.46 -6.81
C GLY A 312 16.66 15.40 -6.82
N GLU A 313 16.06 14.29 -7.24
CA GLU A 313 14.60 14.10 -7.23
C GLU A 313 14.09 14.06 -5.79
N VAL A 314 13.07 14.83 -5.51
CA VAL A 314 12.36 14.87 -4.22
C VAL A 314 10.97 14.28 -4.38
N ARG A 315 10.42 13.71 -3.29
CA ARG A 315 9.05 13.23 -3.23
C ARG A 315 8.25 14.05 -2.24
N TRP A 316 7.12 14.59 -2.69
CA TRP A 316 6.09 15.20 -1.86
C TRP A 316 4.87 14.29 -1.82
N MET A 317 4.23 14.21 -0.66
CA MET A 317 3.06 13.36 -0.48
C MET A 317 1.97 14.11 0.28
N THR A 318 0.76 14.06 -0.29
CA THR A 318 -0.44 14.58 0.35
C THR A 318 -1.18 13.46 1.09
N SER A 319 -2.06 13.83 2.00
CA SER A 319 -2.83 12.90 2.82
C SER A 319 -4.26 13.39 3.00
N TRP A 320 -5.08 12.59 3.66
CA TRP A 320 -6.45 12.95 4.03
C TRP A 320 -6.53 14.26 4.85
N SER A 321 -5.46 14.67 5.55
CA SER A 321 -5.43 15.85 6.42
C SER A 321 -4.72 17.06 5.80
N THR A 322 -4.17 16.95 4.61
CA THR A 322 -3.58 18.07 3.87
C THR A 322 -4.67 19.09 3.55
N THR A 323 -4.37 20.39 3.65
CA THR A 323 -5.34 21.46 3.35
C THR A 323 -4.91 22.30 2.14
N ASP A 324 -5.83 23.04 1.59
CA ASP A 324 -5.52 24.02 0.53
C ASP A 324 -4.51 25.07 1.03
N GLU A 325 -4.64 25.51 2.27
CA GLU A 325 -3.70 26.45 2.89
C GLU A 325 -2.28 25.87 2.98
N ASP A 326 -2.15 24.57 3.26
CA ASP A 326 -0.85 23.90 3.28
C ASP A 326 -0.18 23.95 1.89
N ILE A 327 -0.96 23.73 0.81
CA ILE A 327 -0.47 23.82 -0.56
C ILE A 327 -0.03 25.26 -0.90
N GLU A 328 -0.85 26.25 -0.55
CA GLU A 328 -0.51 27.66 -0.79
C GLU A 328 0.78 28.04 -0.07
N ASN A 329 0.88 27.71 1.21
CA ASN A 329 2.06 28.02 2.04
C ASN A 329 3.32 27.31 1.55
N PHE A 330 3.19 26.04 1.10
CA PHE A 330 4.30 25.30 0.51
C PHE A 330 4.80 25.95 -0.77
N CYS A 331 3.89 26.26 -1.71
CA CYS A 331 4.25 26.89 -2.99
C CYS A 331 4.80 28.30 -2.81
N ALA A 332 4.28 29.07 -1.86
CA ALA A 332 4.83 30.39 -1.52
C ALA A 332 6.27 30.30 -0.99
N ALA A 333 6.50 29.36 -0.08
CA ALA A 333 7.85 29.10 0.46
C ALA A 333 8.82 28.62 -0.62
N LEU A 334 8.38 27.71 -1.49
CA LEU A 334 9.19 27.22 -2.60
C LEU A 334 9.58 28.36 -3.55
N LYS A 335 8.62 29.22 -3.90
CA LYS A 335 8.89 30.40 -4.75
C LYS A 335 9.82 31.44 -4.12
N GLU A 336 9.76 31.60 -2.78
CA GLU A 336 10.65 32.51 -2.03
C GLU A 336 12.11 32.00 -2.03
N LEU A 337 12.31 30.69 -2.09
CA LEU A 337 13.63 30.04 -1.94
C LEU A 337 14.36 29.81 -3.27
N ILE A 338 13.66 29.92 -4.40
CA ILE A 338 14.21 29.80 -5.75
C ILE A 338 14.47 31.19 -6.32
#